data_0dac13641219ac720e5c752485c359c6
#
_entry.id   0dac13641219ac720e5c752485c359c6
#
_cell.length_a   1.000
_cell.length_b   1.000
_cell.length_c   1.000
_cell.angle_alpha   90.00
_cell.angle_beta   90.00
_cell.angle_gamma   90.00
#
_symmetry.space_group_name_H-M   'P 1'
#
loop_
_entity.id
_entity.type
_entity.pdbx_description
1 polymer ?
#
loop_
_entity_poly.entity_id
_entity_poly.type
_entity_poly.pdbx_seq_one_letter_code
_entity_poly.pdbx_strand_id
1 'polypeptide(L)'
;MKYRIITHGNCTDGFCSAYVVKKYFNLLLKTKLSESEIQEIPVLGVQPQDIQQGKVIFSEGDIVLDLPHHHKKVFFWCDHHLTTKTTDRLPENYHWKAAPSCTGFLIELAAAAGAKLSKEVLEFQKAIDINDSAAYTKKDIKDCYYKRKNYQQHSPLQKLTMIGSMFNTRDRILNDEIFRTLLTSELGETPLSSNPLWQLNPLIFHKAQLESFELWRNNVDTYLSYDAEAQCVVQDDRLAKINVGVPDRFYSYLKFPEASYHVNLRVIEEEKKARLGIGSNIFHKDRCKVNISELCQEVGKRFGGSGGGHFAVGGAVIKADKADEALKFILEAFKKKE
;
A
#
# COMPACT_ATOMS: atom_id res chain seq x y z
N MET A 1 22.57 3.55 21.69
CA MET A 1 21.24 4.11 21.30
C MET A 1 20.37 2.91 20.93
N LYS A 2 19.13 2.85 21.38
CA LYS A 2 18.23 1.73 21.02
C LYS A 2 17.45 2.14 19.76
N TYR A 3 17.66 1.42 18.66
CA TYR A 3 16.99 1.68 17.41
C TYR A 3 15.58 1.07 17.40
N ARG A 4 14.67 1.67 16.60
CA ARG A 4 13.35 1.18 16.30
C ARG A 4 13.00 1.59 14.86
N ILE A 5 12.47 0.67 14.06
CA ILE A 5 11.97 0.96 12.73
C ILE A 5 10.48 1.26 12.84
N ILE A 6 10.05 2.39 12.30
CA ILE A 6 8.64 2.79 12.18
C ILE A 6 8.36 2.89 10.67
N THR A 7 7.41 2.12 10.18
CA THR A 7 7.11 2.05 8.75
C THR A 7 5.60 2.05 8.50
N HIS A 8 5.20 2.29 7.25
CA HIS A 8 3.81 2.27 6.87
C HIS A 8 3.21 0.87 7.07
N GLY A 9 2.33 0.75 8.04
CA GLY A 9 1.64 -0.49 8.38
C GLY A 9 0.58 -0.85 7.34
N ASN A 10 0.34 -2.15 7.15
CA ASN A 10 -0.61 -2.68 6.17
C ASN A 10 -0.30 -2.24 4.72
N CYS A 11 0.95 -1.95 4.44
CA CYS A 11 1.45 -1.57 3.12
C CYS A 11 2.58 -2.50 2.71
N THR A 12 2.55 -2.97 1.46
CA THR A 12 3.60 -3.84 0.91
C THR A 12 4.93 -3.09 0.84
N ASP A 13 4.90 -1.81 0.44
CA ASP A 13 6.12 -0.99 0.34
C ASP A 13 6.70 -0.69 1.72
N GLY A 14 5.87 -0.31 2.70
CA GLY A 14 6.33 -0.11 4.08
C GLY A 14 6.98 -1.36 4.67
N PHE A 15 6.40 -2.54 4.43
CA PHE A 15 6.97 -3.82 4.83
C PHE A 15 8.33 -4.08 4.17
N CYS A 16 8.39 -3.94 2.84
CA CYS A 16 9.61 -4.17 2.07
C CYS A 16 10.70 -3.14 2.41
N SER A 17 10.32 -1.90 2.73
CA SER A 17 11.24 -0.85 3.19
C SER A 17 11.94 -1.23 4.51
N ALA A 18 11.17 -1.74 5.47
CA ALA A 18 11.75 -2.24 6.72
C ALA A 18 12.71 -3.42 6.49
N TYR A 19 12.35 -4.34 5.56
CA TYR A 19 13.21 -5.44 5.16
C TYR A 19 14.53 -4.96 4.55
N VAL A 20 14.48 -4.05 3.58
CA VAL A 20 15.67 -3.51 2.90
C VAL A 20 16.59 -2.78 3.88
N VAL A 21 16.01 -1.98 4.79
CA VAL A 21 16.80 -1.30 5.82
C VAL A 21 17.50 -2.31 6.73
N LYS A 22 16.81 -3.35 7.19
CA LYS A 22 17.48 -4.40 8.00
C LYS A 22 18.59 -5.10 7.22
N LYS A 23 18.37 -5.44 5.94
CA LYS A 23 19.37 -6.09 5.08
C LYS A 23 20.63 -5.26 4.87
N TYR A 24 20.49 -3.96 4.71
CA TYR A 24 21.60 -3.03 4.43
C TYR A 24 21.86 -2.07 5.60
N PHE A 25 21.50 -2.45 6.82
CA PHE A 25 21.45 -1.58 7.99
C PHE A 25 22.74 -0.80 8.22
N ASN A 26 23.85 -1.55 8.37
CA ASN A 26 25.14 -0.94 8.66
C ASN A 26 25.63 -0.01 7.54
N LEU A 27 25.29 -0.32 6.31
CA LEU A 27 25.70 0.45 5.15
C LEU A 27 24.89 1.74 5.01
N LEU A 28 23.55 1.65 5.12
CA LEU A 28 22.65 2.80 5.00
C LEU A 28 22.80 3.77 6.18
N LEU A 29 22.99 3.24 7.40
CA LEU A 29 22.95 4.02 8.63
C LEU A 29 24.35 4.28 9.20
N LYS A 30 25.41 3.87 8.49
CA LYS A 30 26.82 4.03 8.90
C LYS A 30 27.08 3.51 10.31
N THR A 31 26.52 2.35 10.66
CA THR A 31 26.65 1.68 11.96
C THR A 31 27.53 0.43 11.86
N LYS A 32 27.72 -0.27 12.98
CA LYS A 32 28.52 -1.52 13.06
C LYS A 32 27.86 -2.52 14.00
N LEU A 33 26.53 -2.72 13.82
CA LEU A 33 25.79 -3.72 14.58
C LEU A 33 26.05 -5.11 14.02
N SER A 34 26.03 -6.12 14.88
CA SER A 34 25.97 -7.52 14.48
C SER A 34 24.63 -7.86 13.83
N GLU A 35 24.58 -8.94 13.09
CA GLU A 35 23.36 -9.41 12.45
C GLU A 35 22.25 -9.69 13.49
N SER A 36 22.61 -10.32 14.61
CA SER A 36 21.66 -10.58 15.70
C SER A 36 21.09 -9.29 16.30
N GLU A 37 21.90 -8.26 16.50
CA GLU A 37 21.42 -6.97 16.99
C GLU A 37 20.46 -6.29 15.99
N ILE A 38 20.74 -6.41 14.69
CA ILE A 38 19.86 -5.88 13.64
C ILE A 38 18.52 -6.64 13.60
N GLN A 39 18.55 -7.95 13.76
CA GLN A 39 17.33 -8.76 13.79
C GLN A 39 16.42 -8.39 14.97
N GLU A 40 17.00 -8.11 16.13
CA GLU A 40 16.27 -7.72 17.33
C GLU A 40 15.66 -6.30 17.28
N ILE A 41 16.03 -5.46 16.29
CA ILE A 41 15.45 -4.12 16.14
C ILE A 41 13.94 -4.24 15.90
N PRO A 42 13.11 -3.70 16.82
CA PRO A 42 11.66 -3.79 16.69
C PRO A 42 11.16 -2.99 15.49
N VAL A 43 10.16 -3.51 14.81
CA VAL A 43 9.47 -2.84 13.72
C VAL A 43 8.02 -2.57 14.12
N LEU A 44 7.60 -1.33 13.95
CA LEU A 44 6.26 -0.85 14.24
C LEU A 44 5.60 -0.37 12.94
N GLY A 45 4.51 -1.04 12.54
CA GLY A 45 3.66 -0.59 11.45
C GLY A 45 2.64 0.44 11.96
N VAL A 46 2.63 1.64 11.38
CA VAL A 46 1.70 2.71 11.73
C VAL A 46 1.01 3.27 10.48
N GLN A 47 -0.14 3.91 10.66
CA GLN A 47 -0.80 4.60 9.56
C GLN A 47 -0.37 6.07 9.52
N PRO A 48 -0.27 6.70 8.33
CA PRO A 48 0.00 8.13 8.22
C PRO A 48 -0.94 8.98 9.07
N GLN A 49 -2.19 8.57 9.18
CA GLN A 49 -3.20 9.23 10.02
C GLN A 49 -2.85 9.18 11.52
N ASP A 50 -2.25 8.10 12.00
CA ASP A 50 -1.85 7.99 13.42
C ASP A 50 -0.72 8.98 13.75
N ILE A 51 0.17 9.25 12.79
CA ILE A 51 1.20 10.28 12.90
C ILE A 51 0.55 11.68 12.94
N GLN A 52 -0.35 11.98 12.01
CA GLN A 52 -1.07 13.25 11.94
C GLN A 52 -1.90 13.54 13.21
N GLN A 53 -2.42 12.50 13.84
CA GLN A 53 -3.18 12.59 15.09
C GLN A 53 -2.30 12.60 16.36
N GLY A 54 -0.98 12.58 16.21
CA GLY A 54 -0.04 12.61 17.33
C GLY A 54 -0.03 11.33 18.20
N LYS A 55 -0.58 10.23 17.69
CA LYS A 55 -0.62 8.94 18.41
C LYS A 55 0.72 8.22 18.46
N VAL A 56 1.66 8.59 17.60
CA VAL A 56 2.99 8.01 17.53
C VAL A 56 3.98 8.90 18.25
N ILE A 57 4.64 8.36 19.27
CA ILE A 57 5.71 9.04 19.99
C ILE A 57 7.04 8.69 19.32
N PHE A 58 7.70 9.70 18.75
CA PHE A 58 9.00 9.55 18.12
C PHE A 58 10.15 9.79 19.08
N SER A 59 11.27 9.11 18.85
CA SER A 59 12.54 9.25 19.56
C SER A 59 13.71 9.46 18.59
N GLU A 60 14.86 9.94 19.09
CA GLU A 60 16.06 10.15 18.26
C GLU A 60 16.68 8.85 17.69
N GLY A 61 16.30 7.68 18.21
CA GLY A 61 16.71 6.37 17.70
C GLY A 61 15.80 5.79 16.62
N ASP A 62 14.71 6.47 16.26
CA ASP A 62 13.74 5.96 15.30
C ASP A 62 14.24 6.09 13.86
N ILE A 63 13.96 5.06 13.10
CA ILE A 63 14.16 4.94 11.66
C ILE A 63 12.77 4.94 11.03
N VAL A 64 12.42 6.00 10.32
CA VAL A 64 11.06 6.21 9.80
C VAL A 64 11.07 6.03 8.29
N LEU A 65 10.21 5.13 7.78
CA LEU A 65 10.21 4.67 6.39
C LEU A 65 8.80 4.73 5.81
N ASP A 66 8.69 5.18 4.56
CA ASP A 66 7.43 5.20 3.80
C ASP A 66 6.29 5.94 4.55
N LEU A 67 6.65 7.00 5.24
CA LEU A 67 5.78 7.78 6.11
C LEU A 67 6.14 9.26 6.06
N PRO A 68 5.15 10.16 6.31
CA PRO A 68 5.41 11.59 6.35
C PRO A 68 6.51 11.96 7.35
N HIS A 69 7.31 12.96 6.97
CA HIS A 69 8.28 13.55 7.88
C HIS A 69 7.58 14.12 9.11
N HIS A 70 8.13 13.84 10.29
CA HIS A 70 7.68 14.38 11.55
C HIS A 70 8.61 15.50 12.03
N HIS A 71 8.09 16.52 12.72
CA HIS A 71 8.87 17.66 13.23
C HIS A 71 9.91 17.28 14.29
N LYS A 72 9.79 16.10 14.92
CA LYS A 72 10.80 15.62 15.87
C LYS A 72 11.97 14.99 15.13
N LYS A 73 13.17 15.21 15.67
CA LYS A 73 14.40 14.60 15.18
C LYS A 73 14.33 13.09 15.35
N VAL A 74 14.56 12.37 14.25
CA VAL A 74 14.71 10.92 14.21
C VAL A 74 16.08 10.53 13.69
N PHE A 75 16.50 9.28 13.85
CA PHE A 75 17.83 8.83 13.45
C PHE A 75 17.96 8.78 11.92
N PHE A 76 16.93 8.30 11.24
CA PHE A 76 16.89 8.18 9.78
C PHE A 76 15.46 8.34 9.30
N TRP A 77 15.26 9.02 8.18
CA TRP A 77 13.98 9.15 7.51
C TRP A 77 14.13 8.93 6.01
N CYS A 78 13.25 8.13 5.43
CA CYS A 78 13.17 7.93 3.99
C CYS A 78 11.72 7.83 3.52
N ASP A 79 11.36 8.65 2.51
CA ASP A 79 10.02 8.67 1.94
C ASP A 79 10.05 9.07 0.45
N HIS A 80 9.00 8.70 -0.28
CA HIS A 80 8.88 8.94 -1.71
C HIS A 80 7.59 9.69 -2.11
N HIS A 81 6.69 9.90 -1.16
CA HIS A 81 5.39 10.50 -1.42
C HIS A 81 5.49 11.97 -1.82
N LEU A 82 4.76 12.38 -2.88
CA LEU A 82 4.75 13.78 -3.32
C LEU A 82 4.15 14.73 -2.28
N THR A 83 3.23 14.24 -1.45
CA THR A 83 2.60 15.01 -0.37
C THR A 83 3.54 15.34 0.78
N THR A 84 4.67 14.64 0.88
CA THR A 84 5.71 14.86 1.90
C THR A 84 6.91 15.60 1.37
N LYS A 85 6.85 16.03 0.08
CA LYS A 85 7.90 16.84 -0.52
C LYS A 85 8.16 18.08 0.32
N THR A 86 9.42 18.26 0.70
CA THR A 86 9.88 19.46 1.37
C THR A 86 10.83 20.25 0.46
N THR A 87 10.77 21.58 0.55
CA THR A 87 11.73 22.49 -0.08
C THR A 87 12.90 22.82 0.84
N ASP A 88 12.80 22.45 2.11
CA ASP A 88 13.83 22.69 3.09
C ASP A 88 15.04 21.79 2.87
N ARG A 89 16.22 22.29 3.25
CA ARG A 89 17.43 21.46 3.26
C ARG A 89 17.28 20.37 4.33
N LEU A 90 17.18 19.13 3.88
CA LEU A 90 17.09 17.98 4.76
C LEU A 90 18.43 17.71 5.47
N PRO A 91 18.42 17.22 6.72
CA PRO A 91 19.59 16.63 7.35
C PRO A 91 20.20 15.51 6.51
N GLU A 92 21.49 15.21 6.67
CA GLU A 92 22.21 14.20 5.86
C GLU A 92 21.57 12.81 5.90
N ASN A 93 20.93 12.45 7.00
CA ASN A 93 20.28 11.17 7.23
C ASN A 93 18.78 11.16 6.88
N TYR A 94 18.29 12.22 6.24
CA TYR A 94 16.90 12.35 5.78
C TYR A 94 16.89 12.34 4.26
N HIS A 95 16.12 11.41 3.70
CA HIS A 95 16.10 11.17 2.26
C HIS A 95 14.68 11.27 1.72
N TRP A 96 14.50 12.11 0.74
CA TRP A 96 13.26 12.22 -0.02
C TRP A 96 13.57 12.27 -1.52
N LYS A 97 12.81 11.47 -2.28
CA LYS A 97 12.86 11.48 -3.74
C LYS A 97 11.52 11.02 -4.28
N ALA A 98 10.99 11.72 -5.29
CA ALA A 98 9.86 11.20 -6.05
C ALA A 98 10.31 9.90 -6.76
N ALA A 99 9.93 8.76 -6.22
CA ALA A 99 10.28 7.43 -6.69
C ALA A 99 9.04 6.56 -6.82
N PRO A 100 9.08 5.46 -7.58
CA PRO A 100 7.96 4.52 -7.68
C PRO A 100 7.62 3.83 -6.37
N SER A 101 8.61 3.62 -5.47
CA SER A 101 8.45 3.06 -4.13
C SER A 101 9.54 3.55 -3.18
N CYS A 102 9.27 3.58 -1.88
CA CYS A 102 10.28 3.86 -0.86
C CYS A 102 11.32 2.73 -0.80
N THR A 103 10.90 1.49 -0.95
CA THR A 103 11.78 0.31 -1.03
C THR A 103 12.78 0.43 -2.18
N GLY A 104 12.31 0.77 -3.38
CA GLY A 104 13.19 0.97 -4.54
C GLY A 104 14.20 2.09 -4.30
N PHE A 105 13.77 3.19 -3.69
CA PHE A 105 14.66 4.28 -3.34
C PHE A 105 15.70 3.87 -2.27
N LEU A 106 15.34 3.08 -1.27
CA LEU A 106 16.28 2.53 -0.28
C LEU A 106 17.33 1.61 -0.91
N ILE A 107 16.94 0.81 -1.92
CA ILE A 107 17.88 -0.04 -2.68
C ILE A 107 18.87 0.84 -3.46
N GLU A 108 18.41 1.93 -4.08
CA GLU A 108 19.29 2.91 -4.75
C GLU A 108 20.28 3.55 -3.76
N LEU A 109 19.81 3.95 -2.56
CA LEU A 109 20.68 4.50 -1.51
C LEU A 109 21.71 3.46 -1.04
N ALA A 110 21.31 2.19 -0.88
CA ALA A 110 22.23 1.12 -0.52
C ALA A 110 23.30 0.91 -1.61
N ALA A 111 22.92 0.93 -2.88
CA ALA A 111 23.85 0.85 -4.00
C ALA A 111 24.85 2.03 -4.01
N ALA A 112 24.34 3.25 -3.80
CA ALA A 112 25.18 4.46 -3.70
C ALA A 112 26.15 4.40 -2.51
N ALA A 113 25.76 3.72 -1.43
CA ALA A 113 26.61 3.46 -0.28
C ALA A 113 27.59 2.27 -0.47
N GLY A 114 27.58 1.60 -1.64
CA GLY A 114 28.51 0.55 -2.01
C GLY A 114 27.96 -0.89 -1.93
N ALA A 115 26.66 -1.09 -1.76
CA ALA A 115 26.05 -2.42 -1.81
C ALA A 115 26.20 -3.04 -3.21
N LYS A 116 26.65 -4.30 -3.24
CA LYS A 116 26.60 -5.11 -4.46
C LYS A 116 25.19 -5.68 -4.62
N LEU A 117 24.45 -5.19 -5.58
CA LEU A 117 23.09 -5.67 -5.84
C LEU A 117 23.14 -6.95 -6.69
N SER A 118 22.49 -8.01 -6.22
CA SER A 118 22.29 -9.22 -7.02
C SER A 118 21.14 -9.03 -8.01
N LYS A 119 21.07 -9.94 -9.00
CA LYS A 119 19.97 -9.96 -9.96
C LYS A 119 18.61 -10.07 -9.27
N GLU A 120 18.52 -10.88 -8.23
CA GLU A 120 17.30 -11.08 -7.44
C GLU A 120 16.85 -9.79 -6.75
N VAL A 121 17.79 -8.98 -6.22
CA VAL A 121 17.48 -7.67 -5.61
C VAL A 121 16.93 -6.72 -6.66
N LEU A 122 17.49 -6.69 -7.87
CA LEU A 122 17.00 -5.84 -8.96
C LEU A 122 15.62 -6.29 -9.48
N GLU A 123 15.37 -7.59 -9.56
CA GLU A 123 14.05 -8.13 -9.91
C GLU A 123 13.01 -7.81 -8.82
N PHE A 124 13.40 -7.87 -7.56
CA PHE A 124 12.56 -7.47 -6.44
C PHE A 124 12.26 -5.97 -6.48
N GLN A 125 13.27 -5.12 -6.67
CA GLN A 125 13.08 -3.68 -6.83
C GLN A 125 12.07 -3.36 -7.93
N LYS A 126 12.24 -3.95 -9.10
CA LYS A 126 11.31 -3.78 -10.22
C LYS A 126 9.88 -4.20 -9.85
N ALA A 127 9.74 -5.29 -9.12
CA ALA A 127 8.45 -5.81 -8.73
C ALA A 127 7.74 -4.91 -7.71
N ILE A 128 8.46 -4.41 -6.69
CA ILE A 128 7.87 -3.51 -5.71
C ILE A 128 7.54 -2.14 -6.31
N ASP A 129 8.38 -1.63 -7.21
CA ASP A 129 8.12 -0.39 -7.93
C ASP A 129 6.83 -0.47 -8.76
N ILE A 130 6.58 -1.59 -9.44
CA ILE A 130 5.32 -1.84 -10.16
C ILE A 130 4.14 -1.94 -9.18
N ASN A 131 4.33 -2.64 -8.06
CA ASN A 131 3.27 -2.90 -7.09
C ASN A 131 2.80 -1.60 -6.43
N ASP A 132 3.72 -0.77 -5.98
CA ASP A 132 3.41 0.44 -5.23
C ASP A 132 2.91 1.57 -6.14
N SER A 133 3.59 1.84 -7.24
CA SER A 133 3.18 2.85 -8.23
C SER A 133 1.97 2.44 -9.08
N ALA A 134 1.44 1.23 -8.89
CA ALA A 134 0.39 0.62 -9.72
C ALA A 134 0.73 0.63 -11.23
N ALA A 135 2.00 0.46 -11.59
CA ALA A 135 2.47 0.42 -12.97
C ALA A 135 2.26 -0.96 -13.65
N TYR A 136 1.18 -1.64 -13.28
CA TYR A 136 0.83 -2.94 -13.86
C TYR A 136 0.41 -2.82 -15.32
N THR A 137 0.81 -3.79 -16.12
CA THR A 137 0.17 -4.06 -17.41
C THR A 137 -1.09 -4.92 -17.22
N LYS A 138 -1.98 -4.95 -18.24
CA LYS A 138 -3.15 -5.86 -18.23
C LYS A 138 -2.73 -7.32 -18.08
N LYS A 139 -1.55 -7.69 -18.61
CA LYS A 139 -1.00 -9.04 -18.45
C LYS A 139 -0.58 -9.32 -17.01
N ASP A 140 0.09 -8.35 -16.35
CA ASP A 140 0.50 -8.51 -14.96
C ASP A 140 -0.71 -8.73 -14.04
N ILE A 141 -1.79 -7.95 -14.24
CA ILE A 141 -3.04 -8.14 -13.48
C ILE A 141 -3.61 -9.53 -13.69
N LYS A 142 -3.71 -9.98 -14.95
CA LYS A 142 -4.20 -11.34 -15.24
C LYS A 142 -3.33 -12.41 -14.60
N ASP A 143 -2.01 -12.25 -14.66
CA ASP A 143 -1.07 -13.22 -14.09
C ASP A 143 -1.11 -13.19 -12.55
N CYS A 144 -1.22 -12.01 -11.93
CA CYS A 144 -1.27 -11.87 -10.48
C CYS A 144 -2.59 -12.36 -9.87
N TYR A 145 -3.73 -12.05 -10.51
CA TYR A 145 -5.03 -12.25 -9.89
C TYR A 145 -5.80 -13.48 -10.44
N TYR A 146 -5.53 -13.92 -11.65
CA TYR A 146 -6.31 -14.99 -12.29
C TYR A 146 -5.54 -16.29 -12.55
N LYS A 147 -4.21 -16.23 -12.65
CA LYS A 147 -3.38 -17.42 -12.86
C LYS A 147 -2.77 -17.90 -11.55
N ARG A 148 -3.57 -18.57 -10.72
CA ARG A 148 -3.08 -19.14 -9.47
C ARG A 148 -2.49 -20.53 -9.69
N LYS A 149 -1.18 -20.55 -9.75
CA LYS A 149 -0.38 -21.78 -9.71
C LYS A 149 0.21 -21.97 -8.31
N ASN A 150 0.96 -23.05 -8.13
CA ASN A 150 1.74 -23.23 -6.92
C ASN A 150 2.57 -21.96 -6.61
N TYR A 151 2.46 -21.45 -5.38
CA TYR A 151 3.09 -20.22 -4.93
C TYR A 151 4.60 -20.14 -5.22
N GLN A 152 5.31 -21.28 -5.11
CA GLN A 152 6.76 -21.34 -5.39
C GLN A 152 7.10 -20.95 -6.84
N GLN A 153 6.16 -21.09 -7.76
CA GLN A 153 6.34 -20.75 -9.18
C GLN A 153 5.94 -19.29 -9.50
N HIS A 154 5.47 -18.53 -8.51
CA HIS A 154 5.05 -17.17 -8.71
C HIS A 154 6.28 -16.25 -8.90
N SER A 155 6.15 -15.27 -9.80
CA SER A 155 7.12 -14.20 -9.94
C SER A 155 7.16 -13.31 -8.69
N PRO A 156 8.23 -12.53 -8.48
CA PRO A 156 8.28 -11.54 -7.39
C PRO A 156 7.05 -10.64 -7.35
N LEU A 157 6.57 -10.14 -8.48
CA LEU A 157 5.40 -9.27 -8.57
C LEU A 157 4.12 -9.99 -8.10
N GLN A 158 3.91 -11.25 -8.52
CA GLN A 158 2.78 -12.04 -8.06
C GLN A 158 2.81 -12.25 -6.54
N LYS A 159 3.98 -12.55 -5.97
CA LYS A 159 4.17 -12.73 -4.53
C LYS A 159 3.87 -11.45 -3.75
N LEU A 160 4.41 -10.30 -4.19
CA LEU A 160 4.15 -9.00 -3.56
C LEU A 160 2.67 -8.61 -3.64
N THR A 161 2.03 -8.83 -4.78
CA THR A 161 0.59 -8.58 -4.94
C THR A 161 -0.25 -9.43 -3.97
N MET A 162 0.15 -10.68 -3.76
CA MET A 162 -0.51 -11.57 -2.80
C MET A 162 -0.30 -11.10 -1.36
N ILE A 163 0.92 -10.67 -1.00
CA ILE A 163 1.22 -10.06 0.32
C ILE A 163 0.35 -8.82 0.55
N GLY A 164 0.28 -7.92 -0.42
CA GLY A 164 -0.58 -6.74 -0.35
C GLY A 164 -2.06 -7.08 -0.15
N SER A 165 -2.53 -8.17 -0.77
CA SER A 165 -3.90 -8.66 -0.57
C SER A 165 -4.15 -9.16 0.85
N MET A 166 -3.13 -9.70 1.52
CA MET A 166 -3.24 -10.15 2.92
C MET A 166 -3.41 -8.99 3.89
N PHE A 167 -2.72 -7.86 3.66
CA PHE A 167 -2.85 -6.66 4.49
C PHE A 167 -4.23 -5.98 4.38
N ASN A 168 -5.01 -6.32 3.37
CA ASN A 168 -6.38 -5.81 3.21
C ASN A 168 -7.43 -6.61 4.00
N THR A 169 -7.03 -7.51 4.89
CA THR A 169 -7.97 -8.21 5.76
C THR A 169 -8.67 -7.21 6.71
N ARG A 170 -9.87 -7.54 7.14
CA ARG A 170 -10.60 -6.73 8.12
C ARG A 170 -10.05 -6.87 9.54
N ASP A 171 -9.29 -7.92 9.77
CA ASP A 171 -8.72 -8.25 11.08
C ASP A 171 -7.38 -7.52 11.25
N ARG A 172 -7.39 -6.47 12.08
CA ARG A 172 -6.21 -5.66 12.36
C ARG A 172 -5.16 -6.46 13.15
N ILE A 173 -5.59 -7.35 14.03
CA ILE A 173 -4.70 -8.20 14.83
C ILE A 173 -3.98 -9.19 13.91
N LEU A 174 -4.72 -9.81 13.00
CA LEU A 174 -4.16 -10.72 12.01
C LEU A 174 -3.17 -10.00 11.08
N ASN A 175 -3.47 -8.78 10.67
CA ASN A 175 -2.55 -7.97 9.85
C ASN A 175 -1.24 -7.68 10.59
N ASP A 176 -1.30 -7.31 11.87
CA ASP A 176 -0.13 -7.07 12.69
C ASP A 176 0.68 -8.35 12.91
N GLU A 177 0.03 -9.49 13.07
CA GLU A 177 0.67 -10.80 13.21
C GLU A 177 1.36 -11.24 11.92
N ILE A 178 0.71 -11.08 10.76
CA ILE A 178 1.30 -11.33 9.44
C ILE A 178 2.53 -10.46 9.25
N PHE A 179 2.41 -9.17 9.55
CA PHE A 179 3.51 -8.21 9.42
C PHE A 179 4.69 -8.59 10.30
N ARG A 180 4.46 -8.93 11.57
CA ARG A 180 5.51 -9.39 12.48
C ARG A 180 6.16 -10.69 12.00
N THR A 181 5.36 -11.69 11.62
CA THR A 181 5.86 -12.99 11.14
C THR A 181 6.75 -12.84 9.92
N LEU A 182 6.36 -11.99 8.98
CA LEU A 182 7.15 -11.72 7.79
C LEU A 182 8.47 -11.01 8.10
N LEU A 183 8.49 -10.12 9.10
CA LEU A 183 9.68 -9.38 9.51
C LEU A 183 10.63 -10.15 10.41
N THR A 184 10.13 -11.10 11.20
CA THR A 184 10.94 -11.92 12.10
C THR A 184 11.56 -13.13 11.42
N SER A 185 11.15 -13.42 10.18
CA SER A 185 11.76 -14.48 9.41
C SER A 185 13.20 -14.11 9.04
N GLU A 186 14.12 -15.08 9.17
CA GLU A 186 15.56 -14.90 9.05
C GLU A 186 15.97 -14.04 7.84
N LEU A 187 16.63 -12.91 8.13
CA LEU A 187 17.17 -11.98 7.14
C LEU A 187 18.60 -12.35 6.71
N GLY A 188 19.08 -13.54 7.09
CA GLY A 188 20.44 -13.99 6.86
C GLY A 188 20.90 -13.95 5.40
N GLU A 189 22.11 -14.39 5.11
CA GLU A 189 22.74 -14.39 3.77
C GLU A 189 22.00 -15.22 2.71
N THR A 190 20.81 -15.67 3.02
CA THR A 190 19.92 -16.38 2.10
C THR A 190 19.53 -15.49 0.94
N PRO A 191 19.61 -16.00 -0.31
CA PRO A 191 19.08 -15.30 -1.47
C PRO A 191 17.65 -14.84 -1.23
N LEU A 192 17.26 -13.69 -1.75
CA LEU A 192 15.86 -13.22 -1.70
C LEU A 192 14.88 -14.31 -2.12
N SER A 193 15.27 -15.17 -3.07
CA SER A 193 14.49 -16.33 -3.52
C SER A 193 14.25 -17.39 -2.44
N SER A 194 15.11 -17.51 -1.46
CA SER A 194 14.98 -18.43 -0.31
C SER A 194 14.50 -17.73 0.97
N ASN A 195 14.30 -16.41 0.92
CA ASN A 195 13.74 -15.66 2.03
C ASN A 195 12.27 -16.07 2.26
N PRO A 196 11.80 -16.16 3.51
CA PRO A 196 10.40 -16.43 3.85
C PRO A 196 9.40 -15.48 3.18
N LEU A 197 9.77 -14.23 2.81
CA LEU A 197 8.98 -13.40 1.91
C LEU A 197 8.64 -14.11 0.59
N TRP A 198 9.57 -14.91 0.09
CA TRP A 198 9.38 -15.70 -1.12
C TRP A 198 8.91 -17.14 -0.85
N GLN A 199 9.17 -17.62 0.37
CA GLN A 199 8.73 -18.92 0.85
C GLN A 199 7.50 -18.80 1.73
N LEU A 200 6.74 -17.70 1.63
CA LEU A 200 5.51 -17.55 2.39
C LEU A 200 4.78 -18.87 2.40
N ASN A 201 4.91 -19.51 3.55
CA ASN A 201 4.29 -20.78 3.80
C ASN A 201 2.81 -20.64 3.40
N PRO A 202 2.26 -21.57 2.59
CA PRO A 202 0.82 -21.60 2.30
C PRO A 202 -0.07 -21.47 3.54
N LEU A 203 0.46 -21.74 4.73
CA LEU A 203 -0.21 -21.53 6.02
C LEU A 203 -0.50 -20.05 6.31
N ILE A 204 0.33 -19.10 5.82
CA ILE A 204 0.07 -17.66 5.94
C ILE A 204 -1.00 -17.23 4.93
N PHE A 205 -1.06 -17.89 3.75
CA PHE A 205 -2.21 -17.83 2.87
C PHE A 205 -3.31 -18.69 3.46
N HIS A 206 -3.92 -18.17 4.46
CA HIS A 206 -5.07 -18.83 5.03
C HIS A 206 -6.00 -19.26 3.89
N LYS A 207 -6.27 -20.57 3.77
CA LYS A 207 -7.19 -21.14 2.79
C LYS A 207 -8.48 -20.29 2.70
N ALA A 208 -8.95 -19.78 3.84
CA ALA A 208 -10.05 -18.85 3.97
C ALA A 208 -9.89 -17.54 3.19
N GLN A 209 -8.68 -16.99 3.03
CA GLN A 209 -8.49 -15.75 2.26
C GLN A 209 -8.52 -16.00 0.76
N LEU A 210 -8.02 -17.14 0.30
CA LEU A 210 -8.16 -17.56 -1.09
C LEU A 210 -9.62 -17.81 -1.44
N GLU A 211 -10.34 -18.50 -0.57
CA GLU A 211 -11.78 -18.75 -0.70
C GLU A 211 -12.56 -17.42 -0.68
N SER A 212 -12.22 -16.49 0.20
CA SER A 212 -12.82 -15.15 0.26
C SER A 212 -12.59 -14.35 -1.01
N PHE A 213 -11.38 -14.42 -1.60
CA PHE A 213 -11.08 -13.72 -2.84
C PHE A 213 -11.84 -14.32 -4.03
N GLU A 214 -11.95 -15.66 -4.10
CA GLU A 214 -12.75 -16.32 -5.14
C GLU A 214 -14.23 -16.03 -4.97
N LEU A 215 -14.71 -16.03 -3.72
CA LEU A 215 -16.08 -15.67 -3.41
C LEU A 215 -16.38 -14.23 -3.85
N TRP A 216 -15.49 -13.28 -3.56
CA TRP A 216 -15.59 -11.89 -4.03
C TRP A 216 -15.62 -11.84 -5.56
N ARG A 217 -14.66 -12.46 -6.24
CA ARG A 217 -14.56 -12.44 -7.69
C ARG A 217 -15.80 -13.01 -8.39
N ASN A 218 -16.39 -14.06 -7.81
CA ASN A 218 -17.58 -14.71 -8.37
C ASN A 218 -18.86 -13.89 -8.15
N ASN A 219 -18.86 -12.96 -7.20
CA ASN A 219 -20.05 -12.20 -6.82
C ASN A 219 -19.93 -10.69 -7.06
N VAL A 220 -18.73 -10.16 -7.35
CA VAL A 220 -18.50 -8.72 -7.49
C VAL A 220 -19.41 -8.06 -8.53
N ASP A 221 -19.77 -8.77 -9.57
CA ASP A 221 -20.63 -8.27 -10.64
C ASP A 221 -22.05 -7.92 -10.17
N THR A 222 -22.47 -8.43 -9.02
CA THR A 222 -23.81 -8.17 -8.46
C THR A 222 -23.89 -6.78 -7.80
N TYR A 223 -22.77 -6.15 -7.46
CA TYR A 223 -22.71 -4.84 -6.80
C TYR A 223 -21.76 -3.85 -7.50
N LEU A 224 -21.35 -4.18 -8.74
CA LEU A 224 -20.72 -3.23 -9.66
C LEU A 224 -21.75 -2.60 -10.57
N SER A 225 -21.66 -1.28 -10.71
CA SER A 225 -22.39 -0.52 -11.73
C SER A 225 -21.44 0.41 -12.48
N TYR A 226 -21.83 0.82 -13.69
CA TYR A 226 -21.07 1.77 -14.50
C TYR A 226 -21.88 3.01 -14.78
N ASP A 227 -21.39 4.16 -14.31
CA ASP A 227 -21.92 5.48 -14.67
C ASP A 227 -21.17 5.99 -15.91
N ALA A 228 -21.89 6.03 -17.05
CA ALA A 228 -21.30 6.40 -18.33
C ALA A 228 -20.96 7.90 -18.41
N GLU A 229 -21.73 8.78 -17.73
CA GLU A 229 -21.48 10.22 -17.73
C GLU A 229 -20.24 10.56 -16.90
N ALA A 230 -20.11 9.95 -15.73
CA ALA A 230 -18.94 10.08 -14.88
C ALA A 230 -17.74 9.24 -15.34
N GLN A 231 -17.93 8.33 -16.30
CA GLN A 231 -16.94 7.30 -16.71
C GLN A 231 -16.39 6.55 -15.50
N CYS A 232 -17.26 6.20 -14.56
CA CYS A 232 -16.88 5.66 -13.27
C CYS A 232 -17.54 4.30 -13.02
N VAL A 233 -16.73 3.32 -12.58
CA VAL A 233 -17.27 2.09 -12.00
C VAL A 233 -17.52 2.34 -10.52
N VAL A 234 -18.75 2.07 -10.08
CA VAL A 234 -19.13 2.12 -8.66
C VAL A 234 -19.22 0.69 -8.14
N GLN A 235 -18.42 0.37 -7.15
CA GLN A 235 -18.54 -0.84 -6.35
C GLN A 235 -19.20 -0.47 -5.02
N ASP A 236 -20.48 -0.80 -4.89
CA ASP A 236 -21.23 -0.55 -3.66
C ASP A 236 -21.35 -1.81 -2.82
N ASP A 237 -20.46 -1.96 -1.84
CA ASP A 237 -20.42 -3.13 -0.97
C ASP A 237 -21.67 -3.27 -0.08
N ARG A 238 -22.54 -2.26 0.01
CA ARG A 238 -23.84 -2.35 0.70
C ARG A 238 -24.82 -3.26 -0.02
N LEU A 239 -24.67 -3.40 -1.34
CA LEU A 239 -25.49 -4.29 -2.16
C LEU A 239 -25.05 -5.75 -2.08
N ALA A 240 -23.90 -6.02 -1.48
CA ALA A 240 -23.38 -7.37 -1.34
C ALA A 240 -24.20 -8.16 -0.32
N LYS A 241 -24.86 -9.24 -0.80
CA LYS A 241 -25.66 -10.14 0.04
C LYS A 241 -24.82 -11.13 0.86
N ILE A 242 -23.53 -11.15 0.63
CA ILE A 242 -22.59 -12.09 1.24
C ILE A 242 -21.38 -11.33 1.79
N ASN A 243 -20.65 -11.95 2.71
CA ASN A 243 -19.38 -11.39 3.16
C ASN A 243 -18.38 -11.48 2.00
N VAL A 244 -18.17 -10.36 1.33
CA VAL A 244 -17.25 -10.28 0.20
C VAL A 244 -15.81 -10.32 0.68
N GLY A 245 -15.02 -11.14 0.03
CA GLY A 245 -13.59 -11.25 0.28
C GLY A 245 -12.81 -9.98 -0.09
N VAL A 246 -11.51 -10.08 -0.12
CA VAL A 246 -10.62 -8.97 -0.47
C VAL A 246 -10.84 -8.56 -1.93
N PRO A 247 -11.20 -7.30 -2.21
CA PRO A 247 -11.45 -6.85 -3.58
C PRO A 247 -10.14 -6.82 -4.39
N ASP A 248 -10.24 -7.25 -5.65
CA ASP A 248 -9.19 -7.02 -6.64
C ASP A 248 -9.16 -5.54 -6.99
N ARG A 249 -8.01 -4.89 -6.84
CA ARG A 249 -7.85 -3.44 -7.04
C ARG A 249 -8.14 -2.99 -8.47
N PHE A 250 -8.02 -3.86 -9.47
CA PHE A 250 -8.01 -3.48 -10.88
C PHE A 250 -9.02 -4.24 -11.74
N TYR A 251 -9.80 -5.14 -11.15
CA TYR A 251 -10.82 -5.92 -11.86
C TYR A 251 -11.81 -5.03 -12.63
N SER A 252 -12.25 -3.95 -12.01
CA SER A 252 -13.18 -2.99 -12.61
C SER A 252 -12.67 -2.45 -13.95
N TYR A 253 -11.38 -2.17 -14.08
CA TYR A 253 -10.78 -1.66 -15.31
C TYR A 253 -10.54 -2.71 -16.39
N LEU A 254 -10.49 -3.99 -16.01
CA LEU A 254 -10.48 -5.09 -16.98
C LEU A 254 -11.88 -5.35 -17.52
N LYS A 255 -12.90 -5.19 -16.68
CA LYS A 255 -14.30 -5.40 -17.03
C LYS A 255 -14.91 -4.21 -17.79
N PHE A 256 -14.59 -2.99 -17.37
CA PHE A 256 -15.04 -1.72 -17.97
C PHE A 256 -13.81 -0.92 -18.46
N PRO A 257 -13.21 -1.30 -19.60
CA PRO A 257 -11.98 -0.67 -20.09
C PRO A 257 -12.17 0.80 -20.50
N GLU A 258 -13.41 1.23 -20.72
CA GLU A 258 -13.80 2.62 -20.99
C GLU A 258 -13.82 3.50 -19.74
N ALA A 259 -13.90 2.92 -18.56
CA ALA A 259 -13.95 3.67 -17.31
C ALA A 259 -12.64 4.43 -17.07
N SER A 260 -12.77 5.68 -16.63
CA SER A 260 -11.65 6.50 -16.16
C SER A 260 -11.44 6.38 -14.66
N TYR A 261 -12.49 6.08 -13.89
CA TYR A 261 -12.46 6.05 -12.44
C TYR A 261 -13.14 4.81 -11.87
N HIS A 262 -12.79 4.50 -10.62
CA HIS A 262 -13.47 3.50 -9.80
C HIS A 262 -13.68 4.05 -8.39
N VAL A 263 -14.88 3.88 -7.86
CA VAL A 263 -15.24 4.19 -6.47
C VAL A 263 -15.69 2.91 -5.79
N ASN A 264 -15.07 2.58 -4.67
CA ASN A 264 -15.55 1.54 -3.75
C ASN A 264 -16.17 2.20 -2.54
N LEU A 265 -17.43 1.87 -2.24
CA LEU A 265 -18.16 2.35 -1.08
C LEU A 265 -18.46 1.19 -0.13
N ARG A 266 -18.02 1.32 1.12
CA ARG A 266 -18.28 0.37 2.19
C ARG A 266 -18.78 1.09 3.43
N VAL A 267 -19.83 0.59 4.05
CA VAL A 267 -20.32 1.06 5.35
C VAL A 267 -19.84 0.10 6.44
N ILE A 268 -19.40 0.66 7.58
CA ILE A 268 -19.01 -0.05 8.78
C ILE A 268 -20.01 0.38 9.87
N GLU A 269 -21.03 -0.43 10.05
CA GLU A 269 -22.17 -0.11 10.93
C GLU A 269 -21.75 0.11 12.38
N GLU A 270 -20.82 -0.72 12.89
CA GLU A 270 -20.34 -0.63 14.27
C GLU A 270 -19.63 0.68 14.55
N GLU A 271 -18.97 1.25 13.54
CA GLU A 271 -18.26 2.54 13.64
C GLU A 271 -19.14 3.74 13.23
N LYS A 272 -20.34 3.51 12.69
CA LYS A 272 -21.19 4.52 12.05
C LYS A 272 -20.43 5.34 10.99
N LYS A 273 -19.56 4.68 10.26
CA LYS A 273 -18.71 5.28 9.23
C LYS A 273 -18.89 4.62 7.87
N ALA A 274 -18.69 5.41 6.82
CA ALA A 274 -18.49 4.89 5.47
C ALA A 274 -17.05 5.13 5.03
N ARG A 275 -16.48 4.16 4.34
CA ARG A 275 -15.18 4.24 3.68
C ARG A 275 -15.37 4.30 2.17
N LEU A 276 -14.74 5.26 1.57
CA LEU A 276 -14.69 5.45 0.13
C LEU A 276 -13.25 5.24 -0.34
N GLY A 277 -13.04 4.28 -1.23
CA GLY A 277 -11.79 4.11 -1.95
C GLY A 277 -11.98 4.61 -3.38
N ILE A 278 -11.13 5.52 -3.84
CA ILE A 278 -11.25 6.13 -5.17
C ILE A 278 -9.95 5.88 -5.92
N GLY A 279 -10.04 5.46 -7.17
CA GLY A 279 -8.88 5.24 -8.02
C GLY A 279 -9.13 5.68 -9.47
N SER A 280 -8.06 6.08 -10.14
CA SER A 280 -8.05 6.31 -11.58
C SER A 280 -7.62 5.04 -12.32
N ASN A 281 -8.05 4.92 -13.58
CA ASN A 281 -7.70 3.78 -14.42
C ASN A 281 -6.20 3.77 -14.74
N ILE A 282 -5.49 2.80 -14.21
CA ILE A 282 -4.04 2.66 -14.37
C ILE A 282 -3.60 2.41 -15.82
N PHE A 283 -4.51 1.91 -16.66
CA PHE A 283 -4.24 1.62 -18.08
C PHE A 283 -4.52 2.81 -19.00
N HIS A 284 -5.20 3.86 -18.49
CA HIS A 284 -5.62 5.04 -19.25
C HIS A 284 -5.48 6.31 -18.42
N LYS A 285 -4.29 6.52 -17.84
CA LYS A 285 -3.97 7.66 -16.96
C LYS A 285 -4.20 9.02 -17.65
N ASP A 286 -4.07 9.08 -18.96
CA ASP A 286 -4.33 10.25 -19.80
C ASP A 286 -5.77 10.75 -19.76
N ARG A 287 -6.71 9.87 -19.46
CA ARG A 287 -8.14 10.20 -19.32
C ARG A 287 -8.52 10.75 -17.93
N CYS A 288 -7.64 10.53 -16.94
CA CYS A 288 -7.91 10.83 -15.54
C CYS A 288 -7.41 12.23 -15.19
N LYS A 289 -8.31 13.21 -15.17
CA LYS A 289 -7.99 14.64 -14.96
C LYS A 289 -8.17 15.10 -13.51
N VAL A 290 -8.97 14.38 -12.73
CA VAL A 290 -9.27 14.73 -11.34
C VAL A 290 -8.13 14.32 -10.41
N ASN A 291 -7.66 15.24 -9.58
CA ASN A 291 -6.76 14.94 -8.48
C ASN A 291 -7.51 14.20 -7.36
N ILE A 292 -7.33 12.88 -7.29
CA ILE A 292 -8.06 12.03 -6.35
C ILE A 292 -7.73 12.39 -4.89
N SER A 293 -6.49 12.78 -4.61
CA SER A 293 -6.10 13.19 -3.25
C SER A 293 -6.90 14.39 -2.77
N GLU A 294 -7.00 15.44 -3.59
CA GLU A 294 -7.77 16.64 -3.27
C GLU A 294 -9.26 16.36 -3.14
N LEU A 295 -9.80 15.55 -4.08
CA LEU A 295 -11.20 15.13 -4.01
C LEU A 295 -11.49 14.37 -2.69
N CYS A 296 -10.62 13.43 -2.29
CA CYS A 296 -10.78 12.70 -1.04
C CYS A 296 -10.71 13.61 0.19
N GLN A 297 -9.82 14.60 0.20
CA GLN A 297 -9.72 15.61 1.27
C GLN A 297 -11.02 16.42 1.37
N GLU A 298 -11.54 16.87 0.24
CA GLU A 298 -12.79 17.63 0.18
C GLU A 298 -13.98 16.79 0.66
N VAL A 299 -14.08 15.54 0.18
CA VAL A 299 -15.12 14.57 0.62
C VAL A 299 -15.04 14.36 2.12
N GLY A 300 -13.86 14.09 2.66
CA GLY A 300 -13.67 13.91 4.10
C GLY A 300 -14.13 15.12 4.90
N LYS A 301 -13.67 16.31 4.51
CA LYS A 301 -14.05 17.57 5.16
C LYS A 301 -15.56 17.85 5.08
N ARG A 302 -16.17 17.68 3.91
CA ARG A 302 -17.56 18.00 3.65
C ARG A 302 -18.54 17.08 4.37
N PHE A 303 -18.21 15.79 4.48
CA PHE A 303 -19.09 14.77 5.02
C PHE A 303 -18.71 14.26 6.41
N GLY A 304 -17.98 15.09 7.16
CA GLY A 304 -17.75 14.91 8.59
C GLY A 304 -16.71 13.82 8.95
N GLY A 305 -15.65 13.73 8.17
CA GLY A 305 -14.58 12.79 8.38
C GLY A 305 -13.21 13.29 7.91
N SER A 306 -12.44 12.44 7.29
CA SER A 306 -11.10 12.74 6.75
C SER A 306 -10.87 12.02 5.43
N GLY A 307 -9.94 12.51 4.64
CA GLY A 307 -9.57 11.89 3.37
C GLY A 307 -8.20 12.37 2.89
N GLY A 308 -7.66 11.67 1.90
CA GLY A 308 -6.36 11.96 1.28
C GLY A 308 -5.92 10.85 0.37
N GLY A 309 -4.67 10.90 -0.07
CA GLY A 309 -4.06 9.90 -0.96
C GLY A 309 -3.04 10.51 -1.90
N HIS A 310 -2.93 9.92 -3.08
CA HIS A 310 -2.11 10.38 -4.20
C HIS A 310 -2.98 10.97 -5.31
N PHE A 311 -2.35 11.57 -6.31
CA PHE A 311 -3.06 12.10 -7.48
C PHE A 311 -4.01 11.07 -8.12
N ALA A 312 -3.57 9.82 -8.25
CA ALA A 312 -4.29 8.76 -8.97
C ALA A 312 -5.13 7.83 -8.07
N VAL A 313 -4.96 7.88 -6.75
CA VAL A 313 -5.65 6.98 -5.81
C VAL A 313 -5.76 7.63 -4.44
N GLY A 314 -6.88 7.46 -3.78
CA GLY A 314 -7.09 7.98 -2.44
C GLY A 314 -8.26 7.31 -1.74
N GLY A 315 -8.51 7.76 -0.53
CA GLY A 315 -9.64 7.30 0.25
C GLY A 315 -10.19 8.38 1.18
N ALA A 316 -11.45 8.23 1.53
CA ALA A 316 -12.09 9.05 2.53
C ALA A 316 -12.85 8.17 3.54
N VAL A 317 -12.86 8.62 4.78
CA VAL A 317 -13.72 8.07 5.83
C VAL A 317 -14.68 9.16 6.23
N ILE A 318 -15.97 8.88 6.18
CA ILE A 318 -17.04 9.84 6.43
C ILE A 318 -18.11 9.25 7.35
N LYS A 319 -19.12 10.03 7.72
CA LYS A 319 -20.29 9.49 8.44
C LYS A 319 -21.10 8.55 7.54
N ALA A 320 -21.61 7.44 8.09
CA ALA A 320 -22.35 6.43 7.33
C ALA A 320 -23.63 6.98 6.68
N ASP A 321 -24.35 7.86 7.38
CA ASP A 321 -25.58 8.51 6.92
C ASP A 321 -25.35 9.50 5.76
N LYS A 322 -24.11 9.83 5.46
CA LYS A 322 -23.69 10.70 4.35
C LYS A 322 -23.13 9.95 3.13
N ALA A 323 -23.19 8.65 3.12
CA ALA A 323 -22.59 7.83 2.07
C ALA A 323 -23.14 8.12 0.67
N ASP A 324 -24.47 8.25 0.52
CA ASP A 324 -25.11 8.51 -0.77
C ASP A 324 -24.84 9.92 -1.28
N GLU A 325 -24.88 10.91 -0.37
CA GLU A 325 -24.57 12.31 -0.73
C GLU A 325 -23.11 12.43 -1.19
N ALA A 326 -22.19 11.74 -0.51
CA ALA A 326 -20.78 11.72 -0.86
C ALA A 326 -20.51 11.01 -2.19
N LEU A 327 -21.14 9.85 -2.44
CA LEU A 327 -21.05 9.17 -3.71
C LEU A 327 -21.52 10.03 -4.87
N LYS A 328 -22.70 10.66 -4.72
CA LYS A 328 -23.22 11.60 -5.73
C LYS A 328 -22.26 12.76 -5.99
N PHE A 329 -21.69 13.36 -4.93
CA PHE A 329 -20.73 14.45 -5.03
C PHE A 329 -19.48 14.02 -5.83
N ILE A 330 -18.96 12.81 -5.57
CA ILE A 330 -17.79 12.25 -6.27
C ILE A 330 -18.11 12.06 -7.76
N LEU A 331 -19.26 11.46 -8.09
CA LEU A 331 -19.66 11.23 -9.48
C LEU A 331 -19.82 12.55 -10.24
N GLU A 332 -20.40 13.58 -9.61
CA GLU A 332 -20.51 14.92 -10.21
C GLU A 332 -19.13 15.58 -10.44
N ALA A 333 -18.16 15.35 -9.55
CA ALA A 333 -16.79 15.83 -9.74
C ALA A 333 -16.12 15.20 -10.98
N PHE A 334 -16.43 13.92 -11.28
CA PHE A 334 -15.91 13.24 -12.46
C PHE A 334 -16.57 13.67 -13.77
N LYS A 335 -17.82 14.15 -13.73
CA LYS A 335 -18.53 14.65 -14.91
C LYS A 335 -18.00 16.00 -15.39
N LYS A 336 -17.41 16.78 -14.51
CA LYS A 336 -16.81 18.08 -14.85
C LYS A 336 -15.53 17.84 -15.65
N LYS A 337 -15.69 17.66 -16.96
CA LYS A 337 -14.59 17.61 -17.92
C LYS A 337 -14.14 19.05 -18.20
N GLU A 338 -13.09 19.51 -17.56
CA GLU A 338 -12.30 20.63 -18.03
C GLU A 338 -10.95 20.15 -18.58
#